data_0eea422df555081f414b8c8b9f8fecd9
#
_entry.id   0eea422df555081f414b8c8b9f8fecd9
#
_cell.length_a   1.000
_cell.length_b   1.000
_cell.length_c   1.000
_cell.angle_alpha   90.00
_cell.angle_beta   90.00
_cell.angle_gamma   90.00
#
_symmetry.space_group_name_H-M   'P 1'
#
loop_
_entity.id
_entity.type
_entity.pdbx_description
1 polymer ?
#
loop_
_entity_poly.entity_id
_entity_poly.type
_entity_poly.pdbx_seq_one_letter_code
_entity_poly.pdbx_strand_id
1 'polypeptide(L)'
;MLSKCHVVVIGLAISSSWGNGHATIYRSLLGALGRRGHHVLFLERDDPGYAAHRDLRDWDSVRVAFYGSVQELGQRYRSAIQGADVVIVGSGIAEGQDVLDWAR
;
A
#
# COMPACT_ATOMS: atom_id res chain seq x y z
N MET A 1 26.51 -1.20 3.54
CA MET A 1 25.43 -1.74 2.71
C MET A 1 24.11 -1.54 3.40
N LEU A 2 23.14 -1.03 2.69
CA LEU A 2 21.82 -0.82 3.26
C LEU A 2 21.05 -2.14 3.31
N SER A 3 20.47 -2.43 4.46
CA SER A 3 19.61 -3.59 4.62
C SER A 3 18.32 -3.38 3.84
N LYS A 4 17.77 -4.46 3.30
CA LYS A 4 16.45 -4.43 2.68
C LYS A 4 15.39 -4.27 3.76
N CYS A 5 14.43 -3.38 3.52
CA CYS A 5 13.33 -3.14 4.44
C CYS A 5 12.04 -3.74 3.90
N HIS A 6 11.19 -4.14 4.83
CA HIS A 6 9.78 -4.43 4.52
C HIS A 6 8.98 -3.19 4.82
N VAL A 7 8.38 -2.60 3.77
CA VAL A 7 7.63 -1.36 3.85
C VAL A 7 6.18 -1.66 3.54
N VAL A 8 5.28 -1.27 4.44
CA VAL A 8 3.85 -1.36 4.21
C VAL A 8 3.31 0.05 4.03
N VAL A 9 2.60 0.27 2.94
CA VAL A 9 1.98 1.55 2.64
C VAL A 9 0.48 1.34 2.51
N ILE A 10 -0.30 2.14 3.22
CA ILE A 10 -1.74 2.19 3.00
C ILE A 10 -2.09 3.60 2.54
N GLY A 11 -2.74 3.70 1.40
CA GLY A 11 -3.03 5.00 0.80
C GLY A 11 -4.19 4.91 -0.17
N LEU A 12 -4.40 6.01 -0.89
CA LEU A 12 -5.38 6.04 -1.96
C LEU A 12 -4.94 5.11 -3.09
N ALA A 13 -5.88 4.78 -3.97
CA ALA A 13 -5.65 3.81 -5.04
C ALA A 13 -4.44 4.16 -5.90
N ILE A 14 -3.55 3.19 -6.11
CA ILE A 14 -2.45 3.29 -7.07
C ILE A 14 -2.62 2.33 -8.24
N SER A 15 -3.52 1.37 -8.15
CA SER A 15 -3.76 0.40 -9.23
C SER A 15 -4.42 1.04 -10.44
N SER A 16 -5.00 2.23 -10.29
CA SER A 16 -5.61 3.00 -11.36
C SER A 16 -5.13 4.45 -11.31
N SER A 17 -4.68 4.97 -12.44
CA SER A 17 -4.35 6.40 -12.58
C SER A 17 -5.58 7.24 -12.93
N TRP A 18 -6.71 6.59 -13.24
CA TRP A 18 -7.93 7.28 -13.64
C TRP A 18 -8.49 8.13 -12.48
N GLY A 19 -8.64 9.43 -12.73
CA GLY A 19 -9.19 10.34 -11.74
C GLY A 19 -8.40 10.45 -10.44
N ASN A 20 -7.13 10.04 -10.43
CA ASN A 20 -6.35 9.93 -9.20
C ASN A 20 -4.93 10.47 -9.40
N GLY A 21 -4.75 11.76 -9.11
CA GLY A 21 -3.44 12.38 -9.23
C GLY A 21 -2.39 11.85 -8.26
N HIS A 22 -2.81 11.24 -7.14
CA HIS A 22 -1.88 10.67 -6.16
C HIS A 22 -1.18 9.42 -6.69
N ALA A 23 -1.82 8.69 -7.62
CA ALA A 23 -1.27 7.44 -8.13
C ALA A 23 0.12 7.62 -8.75
N THR A 24 0.32 8.68 -9.51
CA THR A 24 1.61 8.95 -10.15
C THR A 24 2.72 9.15 -9.13
N ILE A 25 2.45 9.90 -8.08
CA ILE A 25 3.43 10.17 -7.01
C ILE A 25 3.77 8.89 -6.27
N TYR A 26 2.76 8.13 -5.83
CA TYR A 26 2.98 6.87 -5.13
C TYR A 26 3.71 5.85 -6.01
N ARG A 27 3.32 5.73 -7.27
CA ARG A 27 3.97 4.80 -8.20
C ARG A 27 5.46 5.11 -8.34
N SER A 28 5.81 6.39 -8.46
CA SER A 28 7.21 6.81 -8.57
C SER A 28 7.99 6.48 -7.30
N LEU A 29 7.43 6.77 -6.13
CA LEU A 29 8.06 6.49 -4.84
C LEU A 29 8.26 4.99 -4.63
N LEU A 30 7.19 4.22 -4.80
CA LEU A 30 7.23 2.78 -4.54
C LEU A 30 8.13 2.06 -5.54
N GLY A 31 8.11 2.49 -6.79
CA GLY A 31 9.01 1.96 -7.81
C GLY A 31 10.47 2.21 -7.46
N ALA A 32 10.79 3.40 -6.94
CA ALA A 32 12.15 3.71 -6.50
C ALA A 32 12.59 2.82 -5.34
N LEU A 33 11.70 2.59 -4.37
CA LEU A 33 11.98 1.71 -3.25
C LEU A 33 12.20 0.27 -3.72
N GLY A 34 11.37 -0.22 -4.64
CA GLY A 34 11.51 -1.56 -5.19
C GLY A 34 12.81 -1.74 -5.95
N ARG A 35 13.21 -0.75 -6.74
CA ARG A 35 14.48 -0.78 -7.48
C ARG A 35 15.69 -0.81 -6.55
N ARG A 36 15.57 -0.28 -5.34
CA ARG A 36 16.62 -0.33 -4.33
C ARG A 36 16.61 -1.64 -3.53
N GLY A 37 15.74 -2.56 -3.88
CA GLY A 37 15.67 -3.88 -3.27
C GLY A 37 14.81 -3.98 -2.03
N HIS A 38 14.07 -2.93 -1.66
CA HIS A 38 13.13 -3.01 -0.56
C HIS A 38 11.86 -3.76 -0.97
N HIS A 39 11.28 -4.49 -0.03
CA HIS A 39 10.01 -5.18 -0.26
C HIS A 39 8.88 -4.27 0.16
N VAL A 40 8.01 -3.90 -0.79
CA VAL A 40 6.92 -2.96 -0.56
C VAL A 40 5.59 -3.67 -0.73
N LEU A 41 4.71 -3.51 0.26
CA LEU A 41 3.32 -3.94 0.17
C LEU A 41 2.45 -2.70 0.22
N PHE A 42 1.74 -2.41 -0.85
CA PHE A 42 0.76 -1.33 -0.90
C PHE A 42 -0.62 -1.91 -0.69
N LEU A 43 -1.32 -1.41 0.32
CA LEU A 43 -2.67 -1.84 0.66
C LEU A 43 -3.66 -0.81 0.14
N GLU A 44 -4.52 -1.24 -0.76
CA GLU A 44 -5.50 -0.40 -1.41
C GLU A 44 -6.90 -0.88 -1.09
N ARG A 45 -7.80 0.06 -0.71
CA ARG A 45 -9.20 -0.29 -0.55
C ARG A 45 -9.79 -0.70 -1.90
N ASP A 46 -10.53 -1.79 -1.92
CA ASP A 46 -11.15 -2.31 -3.13
C ASP A 46 -12.38 -1.47 -3.47
N ASP A 47 -12.16 -0.38 -4.19
CA ASP A 47 -13.20 0.58 -4.58
C ASP A 47 -13.67 0.26 -5.99
N PRO A 48 -14.97 0.03 -6.19
CA PRO A 48 -15.51 -0.27 -7.52
C PRO A 48 -15.23 0.80 -8.56
N GLY A 49 -15.15 2.06 -8.15
CA GLY A 49 -14.84 3.16 -9.06
C GLY A 49 -13.45 3.04 -9.65
N TYR A 50 -12.48 2.59 -8.86
CA TYR A 50 -11.11 2.37 -9.33
C TYR A 50 -10.92 0.97 -9.92
N ALA A 51 -11.66 -0.02 -9.43
CA ALA A 51 -11.53 -1.40 -9.90
C ALA A 51 -11.77 -1.53 -11.40
N ALA A 52 -12.69 -0.75 -11.95
CA ALA A 52 -13.02 -0.75 -13.37
C ALA A 52 -11.92 -0.14 -14.25
N HIS A 53 -10.99 0.57 -13.66
CA HIS A 53 -9.95 1.34 -14.38
C HIS A 53 -8.53 1.01 -13.92
N ARG A 54 -8.34 -0.19 -13.37
CA ARG A 54 -7.00 -0.59 -12.93
C ARG A 54 -6.07 -0.80 -14.11
N ASP A 55 -4.92 -0.12 -14.05
CA ASP A 55 -3.92 -0.18 -15.10
C ASP A 55 -2.52 -0.54 -14.58
N LEU A 56 -2.42 -0.91 -13.30
CA LEU A 56 -1.16 -1.27 -12.67
C LEU A 56 -1.30 -2.59 -11.92
N ARG A 57 -0.31 -3.45 -12.08
CA ARG A 57 -0.18 -4.69 -11.34
C ARG A 57 1.10 -4.67 -10.53
N ASP A 58 1.39 -5.77 -9.82
CA ASP A 58 2.63 -5.90 -9.09
C ASP A 58 3.82 -5.71 -10.02
N TRP A 59 4.86 -5.05 -9.52
CA TRP A 59 6.08 -4.87 -10.30
C TRP A 59 7.29 -4.89 -9.37
N ASP A 60 8.38 -5.50 -9.87
CA ASP A 60 9.62 -5.65 -9.11
C ASP A 60 9.36 -6.21 -7.69
N SER A 61 9.78 -5.51 -6.66
CA SER A 61 9.56 -5.90 -5.26
C SER A 61 8.35 -5.20 -4.64
N VAL A 62 7.44 -4.67 -5.46
CA VAL A 62 6.24 -3.98 -5.01
C VAL A 62 5.02 -4.86 -5.26
N ARG A 63 4.25 -5.12 -4.21
CA ARG A 63 2.97 -5.82 -4.31
C ARG A 63 1.84 -4.87 -3.98
N VAL A 64 0.77 -4.96 -4.78
CA VAL A 64 -0.47 -4.24 -4.52
C VAL A 64 -1.52 -5.25 -4.08
N ALA A 65 -2.05 -5.07 -2.88
CA ALA A 65 -3.08 -5.94 -2.35
C ALA A 65 -4.31 -5.11 -1.97
N PHE A 66 -5.47 -5.75 -1.98
CA PHE A 66 -6.75 -5.07 -1.80
C PHE A 66 -7.46 -5.56 -0.56
N TYR A 67 -8.23 -4.67 0.07
CA TYR A 67 -9.08 -5.02 1.20
C TYR A 67 -10.45 -4.34 1.02
N GLY A 68 -11.52 -5.05 1.44
CA GLY A 68 -12.89 -4.52 1.32
C GLY A 68 -13.38 -3.83 2.58
N SER A 69 -12.77 -4.13 3.74
CA SER A 69 -13.21 -3.59 5.02
C SER A 69 -12.04 -3.57 6.00
N VAL A 70 -12.19 -2.83 7.11
CA VAL A 70 -11.19 -2.80 8.16
C VAL A 70 -11.02 -4.18 8.81
N GLN A 71 -12.09 -4.96 8.89
CA GLN A 71 -12.04 -6.33 9.41
C GLN A 71 -11.17 -7.22 8.52
N GLU A 72 -11.38 -7.17 7.23
CA GLU A 72 -10.55 -7.93 6.28
C GLU A 72 -9.10 -7.46 6.32
N LEU A 73 -8.88 -6.17 6.39
CA LEU A 73 -7.55 -5.59 6.49
C LEU A 73 -6.81 -6.17 7.71
N GLY A 74 -7.46 -6.18 8.86
CA GLY A 74 -6.89 -6.72 10.09
C GLY A 74 -6.65 -8.23 10.01
N GLN A 75 -7.60 -8.98 9.47
CA GLN A 75 -7.49 -10.44 9.37
C GLN A 75 -6.33 -10.87 8.45
N ARG A 76 -6.16 -10.18 7.33
CA ARG A 76 -5.20 -10.58 6.31
C ARG A 76 -3.83 -9.94 6.46
N TYR A 77 -3.78 -8.68 6.89
CA TYR A 77 -2.56 -7.89 6.77
C TYR A 77 -2.02 -7.34 8.09
N ARG A 78 -2.68 -7.59 9.21
CA ARG A 78 -2.22 -7.10 10.50
C ARG A 78 -0.81 -7.60 10.84
N SER A 79 -0.55 -8.87 10.58
CA SER A 79 0.78 -9.45 10.81
C SER A 79 1.85 -8.78 9.95
N ALA A 80 1.52 -8.50 8.68
CA ALA A 80 2.43 -7.80 7.78
C ALA A 80 2.71 -6.38 8.27
N ILE A 81 1.69 -5.68 8.76
CA ILE A 81 1.83 -4.33 9.31
C ILE A 81 2.71 -4.35 10.56
N GLN A 82 2.46 -5.29 11.46
CA GLN A 82 3.24 -5.40 12.71
C GLN A 82 4.69 -5.81 12.46
N GLY A 83 4.93 -6.63 11.43
CA GLY A 83 6.26 -7.08 11.07
C GLY A 83 7.03 -6.15 10.14
N ALA A 84 6.41 -5.07 9.66
CA ALA A 84 7.07 -4.15 8.76
C ALA A 84 8.13 -3.31 9.47
N ASP A 85 9.20 -3.00 8.75
CA ASP A 85 10.23 -2.08 9.24
C ASP A 85 9.72 -0.63 9.21
N VAL A 86 8.90 -0.31 8.21
CA VAL A 86 8.31 1.02 8.03
C VAL A 86 6.86 0.86 7.62
N VAL A 87 5.97 1.64 8.23
CA VAL A 87 4.56 1.71 7.86
C VAL A 87 4.24 3.16 7.51
N ILE A 88 3.72 3.37 6.30
CA ILE A 88 3.35 4.69 5.81
C ILE A 88 1.84 4.72 5.64
N VAL A 89 1.19 5.65 6.30
CA VAL A 89 -0.26 5.84 6.22
C VAL A 89 -0.55 7.16 5.53
N GLY A 90 -1.23 7.09 4.39
CA GLY A 90 -1.64 8.28 3.66
C GLY A 90 -2.73 9.04 4.39
N SER A 91 -2.77 10.35 4.19
CA SER A 91 -3.83 11.19 4.76
C SER A 91 -5.17 10.87 4.09
N GLY A 92 -6.26 11.02 4.82
CA GLY A 92 -7.59 10.79 4.29
C GLY A 92 -8.00 9.32 4.22
N ILE A 93 -7.22 8.42 4.77
CA ILE A 93 -7.54 7.00 4.81
C ILE A 93 -8.36 6.72 6.07
N ALA A 94 -9.59 6.22 5.88
CA ALA A 94 -10.51 5.96 6.99
C ALA A 94 -9.95 4.95 8.00
N GLU A 95 -9.22 3.96 7.51
CA GLU A 95 -8.63 2.89 8.32
C GLU A 95 -7.28 3.28 8.92
N GLY A 96 -6.81 4.51 8.69
CA GLY A 96 -5.46 4.91 9.07
C GLY A 96 -5.17 4.79 10.56
N GLN A 97 -6.11 5.16 11.42
CA GLN A 97 -5.92 5.05 12.86
C GLN A 97 -5.76 3.61 13.31
N ASP A 98 -6.57 2.71 12.76
CA ASP A 98 -6.47 1.27 13.08
C ASP A 98 -5.09 0.74 12.66
N VAL A 99 -4.63 1.09 11.49
CA VAL A 99 -3.31 0.67 10.99
C VAL A 99 -2.20 1.20 11.89
N LEU A 100 -2.28 2.45 12.31
CA LEU A 100 -1.30 3.03 13.23
C LEU A 100 -1.30 2.31 14.57
N ASP A 101 -2.47 1.96 15.09
CA ASP A 101 -2.58 1.22 16.35
C ASP A 101 -1.96 -0.16 16.24
N TRP A 102 -2.17 -0.86 15.13
CA TRP A 102 -1.56 -2.18 14.91
C TRP A 102 -0.05 -2.12 14.76
N ALA A 103 0.46 -1.04 14.21
CA ALA A 103 1.89 -0.88 13.94
C ALA A 103 2.72 -0.59 15.18
N ARG A 104 2.09 -0.22 16.27
CA ARG A 104 2.78 0.12 17.53
C ARG A 104 3.33 -1.08 18.25
#